data_9b577678545526e6c7f40a725f87f3bd
#
_entry.id   9b577678545526e6c7f40a725f87f3bd
#
_cell.length_a   1.000
_cell.length_b   1.000
_cell.length_c   1.000
_cell.angle_alpha   90.00
_cell.angle_beta   90.00
_cell.angle_gamma   90.00
#
_symmetry.space_group_name_H-M   'P 1'
#
loop_
_entity.id
_entity.type
_entity.pdbx_description
1 polymer ?
#
loop_
_entity_poly.entity_id
_entity_poly.type
_entity_poly.pdbx_seq_one_letter_code
_entity_poly.pdbx_strand_id
1 'polypeptide(L)'
;LPAKDDFVGALPLNSLPGGTVQFVLADADSHIYSQRSYFIKPDPQPVLQLRTDKEKYDRREKVNLTLQFTDIGEHPLEGSFSLSVTDNTMVPRDTLSDNIVSYLLLTSDLKGHIEAPGSYSRETPEHIDLLMLTHGWTRYEIGKFLTATPSKATFKLEQRQEIRGKITNYSNKPMANASVQIFIPGENTLGEVKSNENGEFIIR
;
A
#
# COMPACT_ATOMS: atom_id res chain seq x y z
N LEU A 1 -33.71 5.71 -19.48
CA LEU A 1 -33.41 4.44 -20.16
C LEU A 1 -34.68 4.04 -20.92
N PRO A 2 -34.58 3.63 -22.21
CA PRO A 2 -35.72 3.01 -22.86
C PRO A 2 -36.10 1.76 -22.08
N ALA A 3 -37.40 1.54 -21.91
CA ALA A 3 -37.94 0.36 -21.27
C ALA A 3 -37.62 -0.89 -22.11
N LYS A 4 -36.41 -1.42 -21.98
CA LYS A 4 -36.01 -2.74 -22.43
C LYS A 4 -35.83 -3.58 -21.19
N ASP A 5 -36.43 -4.74 -21.18
CA ASP A 5 -36.36 -5.67 -20.05
C ASP A 5 -34.95 -6.18 -19.77
N ASP A 6 -34.05 -6.16 -20.79
CA ASP A 6 -32.66 -6.58 -20.68
C ASP A 6 -31.71 -5.58 -21.39
N PHE A 7 -30.63 -5.23 -20.70
CA PHE A 7 -29.51 -4.49 -21.29
C PHE A 7 -28.23 -5.33 -21.17
N VAL A 8 -27.61 -5.61 -22.31
CA VAL A 8 -26.31 -6.27 -22.40
C VAL A 8 -25.28 -5.30 -22.92
N GLY A 9 -24.24 -5.09 -22.13
CA GLY A 9 -23.09 -4.26 -22.48
C GLY A 9 -21.78 -5.01 -22.31
N ALA A 10 -20.77 -4.67 -23.10
CA ALA A 10 -19.42 -5.17 -22.94
C ALA A 10 -18.48 -4.04 -22.51
N LEU A 11 -17.65 -4.31 -21.50
CA LEU A 11 -16.64 -3.39 -20.99
C LEU A 11 -15.25 -3.96 -21.26
N PRO A 12 -14.33 -3.20 -21.88
CA PRO A 12 -12.95 -3.64 -22.09
C PRO A 12 -12.19 -3.61 -20.75
N LEU A 13 -11.87 -4.78 -20.22
CA LEU A 13 -11.18 -4.90 -18.92
C LEU A 13 -9.73 -4.40 -18.97
N ASN A 14 -9.10 -4.39 -20.13
CA ASN A 14 -7.72 -3.92 -20.31
C ASN A 14 -7.53 -2.40 -20.09
N SER A 15 -8.62 -1.63 -20.02
CA SER A 15 -8.59 -0.21 -19.69
C SER A 15 -8.72 0.08 -18.19
N LEU A 16 -8.94 -0.96 -17.38
CA LEU A 16 -9.16 -0.85 -15.95
C LEU A 16 -7.90 -1.32 -15.19
N PRO A 17 -7.62 -0.76 -14.01
CA PRO A 17 -6.48 -1.19 -13.21
C PRO A 17 -6.66 -2.62 -12.70
N GLY A 18 -5.56 -3.35 -12.51
CA GLY A 18 -5.58 -4.64 -11.85
C GLY A 18 -5.98 -4.52 -10.38
N GLY A 19 -6.64 -5.55 -9.85
CA GLY A 19 -7.16 -5.59 -8.49
C GLY A 19 -8.69 -5.62 -8.43
N THR A 20 -9.23 -5.30 -7.27
CA THR A 20 -10.68 -5.28 -7.04
C THR A 20 -11.30 -4.02 -7.65
N VAL A 21 -12.24 -4.19 -8.55
CA VAL A 21 -13.05 -3.10 -9.12
C VAL A 21 -14.52 -3.31 -8.77
N GLN A 22 -15.27 -2.22 -8.71
CA GLN A 22 -16.69 -2.27 -8.42
C GLN A 22 -17.51 -1.71 -9.58
N PHE A 23 -18.41 -2.52 -10.10
CA PHE A 23 -19.44 -2.09 -11.06
C PHE A 23 -20.67 -1.65 -10.30
N VAL A 24 -21.15 -0.47 -10.61
CA VAL A 24 -22.32 0.14 -9.95
C VAL A 24 -23.33 0.55 -11.00
N LEU A 25 -24.57 0.14 -10.83
CA LEU A 25 -25.70 0.62 -11.60
C LEU A 25 -26.42 1.69 -10.79
N ALA A 26 -26.44 2.91 -11.29
CA ALA A 26 -27.10 4.04 -10.64
C ALA A 26 -27.91 4.84 -11.65
N ASP A 27 -28.90 5.60 -11.16
CA ASP A 27 -29.64 6.58 -11.97
C ASP A 27 -28.90 7.93 -12.05
N ALA A 28 -29.52 8.89 -12.73
CA ALA A 28 -28.99 10.24 -12.88
C ALA A 28 -28.91 11.02 -11.54
N ASP A 29 -29.71 10.63 -10.57
CA ASP A 29 -29.73 11.23 -9.23
C ASP A 29 -28.79 10.53 -8.25
N SER A 30 -27.93 9.64 -8.76
CA SER A 30 -26.95 8.85 -7.99
C SER A 30 -27.57 7.82 -7.01
N HIS A 31 -28.83 7.39 -7.25
CA HIS A 31 -29.39 6.26 -6.51
C HIS A 31 -28.84 4.95 -7.06
N ILE A 32 -28.29 4.14 -6.18
CA ILE A 32 -27.66 2.87 -6.53
C ILE A 32 -28.72 1.76 -6.54
N TYR A 33 -28.90 1.13 -7.70
CA TYR A 33 -29.80 -0.03 -7.87
C TYR A 33 -29.11 -1.37 -7.67
N SER A 34 -27.87 -1.47 -8.13
CA SER A 34 -27.08 -2.69 -8.00
C SER A 34 -25.59 -2.38 -7.99
N GLN A 35 -24.86 -3.25 -7.34
CA GLN A 35 -23.40 -3.17 -7.31
C GLN A 35 -22.80 -4.57 -7.30
N ARG A 36 -21.67 -4.73 -7.97
CA ARG A 36 -20.94 -5.99 -8.03
C ARG A 36 -19.44 -5.73 -8.00
N SER A 37 -18.73 -6.43 -7.13
CA SER A 37 -17.27 -6.48 -7.14
C SER A 37 -16.79 -7.48 -8.20
N TYR A 38 -15.69 -7.15 -8.84
CA TYR A 38 -15.01 -8.00 -9.81
C TYR A 38 -13.51 -7.85 -9.64
N PHE A 39 -12.76 -8.93 -9.79
CA PHE A 39 -11.31 -8.90 -9.71
C PHE A 39 -10.70 -8.92 -11.11
N ILE A 40 -9.91 -7.90 -11.41
CA ILE A 40 -9.13 -7.82 -12.65
C ILE A 40 -7.74 -8.31 -12.36
N LYS A 41 -7.34 -9.37 -13.04
CA LYS A 41 -5.98 -9.88 -12.90
C LYS A 41 -4.99 -8.79 -13.33
N PRO A 42 -4.05 -8.41 -12.46
CA PRO A 42 -3.07 -7.38 -12.83
C PRO A 42 -2.17 -7.87 -13.95
N ASP A 43 -1.65 -6.92 -14.72
CA ASP A 43 -0.62 -7.19 -15.71
C ASP A 43 0.60 -7.87 -15.07
N PRO A 44 1.41 -8.60 -15.84
CA PRO A 44 2.62 -9.21 -15.34
C PRO A 44 3.49 -8.20 -14.58
N GLN A 45 3.82 -8.55 -13.36
CA GLN A 45 4.57 -7.66 -12.47
C GLN A 45 6.07 -7.80 -12.68
N PRO A 46 6.84 -6.75 -12.38
CA PRO A 46 8.29 -6.85 -12.32
C PRO A 46 8.76 -7.99 -11.41
N VAL A 47 9.87 -8.60 -11.76
CA VAL A 47 10.42 -9.75 -11.05
C VAL A 47 11.55 -9.31 -10.13
N LEU A 48 11.44 -9.64 -8.86
CA LEU A 48 12.52 -9.48 -7.89
C LEU A 48 13.13 -10.86 -7.59
N GLN A 49 14.36 -11.06 -8.04
CA GLN A 49 15.15 -12.24 -7.70
C GLN A 49 16.10 -11.93 -6.54
N LEU A 50 16.12 -12.80 -5.57
CA LEU A 50 17.03 -12.74 -4.44
C LEU A 50 17.90 -13.98 -4.43
N ARG A 51 19.22 -13.79 -4.38
CA ARG A 51 20.20 -14.88 -4.34
C ARG A 51 21.19 -14.63 -3.20
N THR A 52 21.56 -15.72 -2.55
CA THR A 52 22.66 -15.74 -1.58
C THR A 52 23.92 -16.26 -2.26
N ASP A 53 25.08 -15.84 -1.76
CA ASP A 53 26.40 -16.32 -2.26
C ASP A 53 26.68 -17.77 -1.89
N LYS A 54 25.96 -18.34 -0.91
CA LYS A 54 26.05 -19.74 -0.47
C LYS A 54 24.68 -20.31 -0.17
N GLU A 55 24.56 -21.63 -0.19
CA GLU A 55 23.34 -22.34 0.22
C GLU A 55 23.25 -22.57 1.73
N LYS A 56 24.40 -22.65 2.42
CA LYS A 56 24.50 -22.87 3.86
C LYS A 56 25.54 -21.94 4.47
N TYR A 57 25.24 -21.48 5.66
CA TYR A 57 26.08 -20.58 6.43
C TYR A 57 26.31 -21.13 7.83
N ASP A 58 27.49 -20.84 8.36
CA ASP A 58 27.79 -21.12 9.76
C ASP A 58 27.19 -20.05 10.68
N ARG A 59 27.19 -20.34 11.97
CA ARG A 59 26.65 -19.43 12.97
C ARG A 59 27.44 -18.11 12.96
N ARG A 60 26.74 -16.98 12.81
CA ARG A 60 27.31 -15.62 12.71
C ARG A 60 28.17 -15.37 11.46
N GLU A 61 28.05 -16.19 10.46
CA GLU A 61 28.73 -15.97 9.20
C GLU A 61 28.06 -14.82 8.42
N LYS A 62 28.89 -14.06 7.70
CA LYS A 62 28.41 -12.98 6.83
C LYS A 62 27.68 -13.56 5.63
N VAL A 63 26.49 -13.08 5.35
CA VAL A 63 25.68 -13.43 4.19
C VAL A 63 25.74 -12.28 3.19
N ASN A 64 26.12 -12.57 1.93
CA ASN A 64 26.01 -11.62 0.84
C ASN A 64 24.74 -11.91 0.03
N LEU A 65 23.89 -10.91 -0.08
CA LEU A 65 22.65 -10.98 -0.85
C LEU A 65 22.81 -10.21 -2.15
N THR A 66 22.39 -10.82 -3.25
CA THR A 66 22.24 -10.17 -4.54
C THR A 66 20.77 -10.03 -4.85
N LEU A 67 20.33 -8.81 -5.10
CA LEU A 67 18.98 -8.47 -5.52
C LEU A 67 19.02 -8.08 -6.99
N GLN A 68 18.19 -8.73 -7.81
CA GLN A 68 18.01 -8.37 -9.20
C GLN A 68 16.55 -8.05 -9.44
N PHE A 69 16.27 -6.80 -9.83
CA PHE A 69 14.94 -6.32 -10.11
C PHE A 69 14.83 -6.00 -11.60
N THR A 70 13.89 -6.67 -12.28
CA THR A 70 13.73 -6.55 -13.72
C THR A 70 12.26 -6.44 -14.11
N ASP A 71 12.00 -5.84 -15.28
CA ASP A 71 10.70 -5.95 -15.94
C ASP A 71 10.49 -7.36 -16.53
N ILE A 72 9.36 -7.55 -17.19
CA ILE A 72 9.03 -8.83 -17.90
C ILE A 72 9.95 -9.12 -19.09
N GLY A 73 10.65 -8.09 -19.60
CA GLY A 73 11.64 -8.18 -20.66
C GLY A 73 13.07 -8.37 -20.16
N GLU A 74 13.25 -8.66 -18.87
CA GLU A 74 14.54 -8.82 -18.19
C GLU A 74 15.41 -7.54 -18.15
N HIS A 75 14.84 -6.36 -18.46
CA HIS A 75 15.57 -5.11 -18.33
C HIS A 75 15.65 -4.68 -16.85
N PRO A 76 16.82 -4.21 -16.40
CA PRO A 76 16.99 -3.78 -15.02
C PRO A 76 16.07 -2.61 -14.68
N LEU A 77 15.48 -2.65 -13.51
CA LEU A 77 14.66 -1.58 -12.94
C LEU A 77 15.30 -1.04 -11.67
N GLU A 78 15.11 0.26 -11.43
CA GLU A 78 15.46 0.90 -10.17
C GLU A 78 14.26 0.93 -9.23
N GLY A 79 14.51 0.81 -7.93
CA GLY A 79 13.43 0.83 -6.94
C GLY A 79 13.94 0.93 -5.51
N SER A 80 13.03 1.21 -4.60
CA SER A 80 13.28 1.15 -3.15
C SER A 80 12.78 -0.17 -2.59
N PHE A 81 13.61 -0.81 -1.78
CA PHE A 81 13.34 -2.14 -1.25
C PHE A 81 13.35 -2.12 0.27
N SER A 82 12.50 -2.97 0.86
CA SER A 82 12.61 -3.35 2.26
C SER A 82 13.02 -4.82 2.35
N LEU A 83 13.85 -5.15 3.32
CA LEU A 83 14.31 -6.51 3.54
C LEU A 83 13.96 -6.93 4.96
N SER A 84 13.34 -8.10 5.10
CA SER A 84 13.12 -8.76 6.38
C SER A 84 13.85 -10.10 6.38
N VAL A 85 14.55 -10.38 7.47
CA VAL A 85 15.27 -11.64 7.67
C VAL A 85 14.74 -12.32 8.92
N THR A 86 14.28 -13.54 8.77
CA THR A 86 13.71 -14.33 9.86
C THR A 86 14.36 -15.70 9.91
N ASP A 87 14.43 -16.27 11.10
CA ASP A 87 14.80 -17.68 11.28
C ASP A 87 13.59 -18.56 10.90
N ASN A 88 13.76 -19.39 9.89
CA ASN A 88 12.69 -20.23 9.35
C ASN A 88 12.24 -21.35 10.33
N THR A 89 13.05 -21.64 11.36
CA THR A 89 12.67 -22.59 12.42
C THR A 89 11.76 -21.94 13.45
N MET A 90 11.92 -20.63 13.66
CA MET A 90 11.13 -19.86 14.61
C MET A 90 9.90 -19.22 13.97
N VAL A 91 10.04 -18.80 12.73
CA VAL A 91 8.95 -18.16 11.95
C VAL A 91 8.81 -18.92 10.62
N PRO A 92 8.06 -20.00 10.60
CA PRO A 92 7.84 -20.77 9.37
C PRO A 92 7.14 -19.90 8.31
N ARG A 93 7.61 -20.03 7.08
CA ARG A 93 7.02 -19.29 5.95
C ARG A 93 5.63 -19.85 5.64
N ASP A 94 4.62 -19.04 5.84
CA ASP A 94 3.27 -19.30 5.37
C ASP A 94 3.04 -18.61 4.01
N THR A 95 2.97 -19.40 2.95
CA THR A 95 2.75 -18.92 1.58
C THR A 95 1.27 -18.68 1.26
N LEU A 96 0.38 -19.07 2.14
CA LEU A 96 -1.06 -18.91 2.00
C LEU A 96 -1.56 -17.67 2.73
N SER A 97 -0.80 -17.15 3.70
CA SER A 97 -1.15 -15.94 4.41
C SER A 97 -1.15 -14.71 3.50
N ASP A 98 -1.75 -13.65 4.00
CA ASP A 98 -1.78 -12.37 3.31
C ASP A 98 -0.36 -11.81 3.12
N ASN A 99 -0.13 -11.22 1.97
CA ASN A 99 1.13 -10.58 1.62
C ASN A 99 0.83 -9.20 0.99
N ILE A 100 1.87 -8.42 0.74
CA ILE A 100 1.68 -7.06 0.22
C ILE A 100 0.88 -7.02 -1.09
N VAL A 101 1.03 -8.01 -1.95
CA VAL A 101 0.31 -8.07 -3.24
C VAL A 101 -1.15 -8.43 -3.02
N SER A 102 -1.44 -9.50 -2.27
CA SER A 102 -2.81 -9.90 -1.96
C SER A 102 -3.51 -8.82 -1.14
N TYR A 103 -2.81 -8.19 -0.22
CA TYR A 103 -3.37 -7.10 0.57
C TYR A 103 -3.77 -5.90 -0.31
N LEU A 104 -2.87 -5.39 -1.14
CA LEU A 104 -3.13 -4.19 -1.93
C LEU A 104 -4.13 -4.41 -3.07
N LEU A 105 -4.18 -5.60 -3.64
CA LEU A 105 -5.03 -5.88 -4.80
C LEU A 105 -6.38 -6.52 -4.45
N LEU A 106 -6.50 -7.14 -3.28
CA LEU A 106 -7.65 -7.97 -2.94
C LEU A 106 -8.19 -7.68 -1.53
N THR A 107 -7.44 -8.06 -0.50
CA THR A 107 -7.99 -8.16 0.85
C THR A 107 -8.28 -6.81 1.50
N SER A 108 -7.54 -5.75 1.15
CA SER A 108 -7.78 -4.41 1.65
C SER A 108 -9.12 -3.82 1.21
N ASP A 109 -9.70 -4.33 0.12
CA ASP A 109 -10.93 -3.82 -0.45
C ASP A 109 -12.16 -4.68 -0.11
N LEU A 110 -11.95 -5.88 0.41
CA LEU A 110 -13.01 -6.79 0.78
C LEU A 110 -13.26 -6.79 2.29
N LYS A 111 -14.52 -6.96 2.68
CA LYS A 111 -14.90 -7.06 4.08
C LYS A 111 -15.03 -8.51 4.51
N GLY A 112 -14.49 -8.80 5.67
CA GLY A 112 -14.55 -10.12 6.27
C GLY A 112 -13.21 -10.86 6.21
N HIS A 113 -13.18 -12.06 6.76
CA HIS A 113 -12.01 -12.91 6.74
C HIS A 113 -11.94 -13.66 5.42
N ILE A 114 -10.79 -13.59 4.76
CA ILE A 114 -10.51 -14.32 3.53
C ILE A 114 -9.52 -15.42 3.88
N GLU A 115 -9.89 -16.66 3.61
CA GLU A 115 -9.00 -17.80 3.82
C GLU A 115 -7.90 -17.82 2.76
N ALA A 116 -6.69 -18.16 3.17
CA ALA A 116 -5.53 -18.35 2.30
C ALA A 116 -5.34 -17.26 1.22
N PRO A 117 -5.37 -15.95 1.58
CA PRO A 117 -5.41 -14.87 0.60
C PRO A 117 -4.19 -14.85 -0.35
N GLY A 118 -3.04 -15.35 0.09
CA GLY A 118 -1.85 -15.49 -0.75
C GLY A 118 -1.99 -16.48 -1.90
N SER A 119 -3.01 -17.35 -1.88
CA SER A 119 -3.25 -18.33 -2.96
C SER A 119 -3.94 -17.71 -4.17
N TYR A 120 -4.74 -16.66 -3.99
CA TYR A 120 -5.61 -16.10 -5.04
C TYR A 120 -4.87 -15.58 -6.26
N SER A 121 -3.61 -15.22 -6.14
CA SER A 121 -2.77 -14.85 -7.30
C SER A 121 -2.57 -16.01 -8.30
N ARG A 122 -2.80 -17.27 -7.85
CA ARG A 122 -2.65 -18.51 -8.62
C ARG A 122 -3.99 -19.19 -8.94
N GLU A 123 -5.09 -18.68 -8.38
CA GLU A 123 -6.42 -19.22 -8.57
C GLU A 123 -6.97 -18.94 -9.97
N THR A 124 -7.98 -19.72 -10.35
CA THR A 124 -8.70 -19.51 -11.61
C THR A 124 -9.63 -18.31 -11.50
N PRO A 125 -9.93 -17.65 -12.62
CA PRO A 125 -10.89 -16.52 -12.62
C PRO A 125 -12.22 -16.84 -11.97
N GLU A 126 -12.70 -18.08 -12.12
CA GLU A 126 -13.97 -18.53 -11.58
C GLU A 126 -13.97 -18.57 -10.04
N HIS A 127 -12.86 -19.03 -9.43
CA HIS A 127 -12.73 -19.05 -7.97
C HIS A 127 -12.67 -17.66 -7.38
N ILE A 128 -11.95 -16.75 -8.06
CA ILE A 128 -11.88 -15.34 -7.63
C ILE A 128 -13.26 -14.67 -7.79
N ASP A 129 -14.00 -14.98 -8.84
CA ASP A 129 -15.34 -14.43 -9.04
C ASP A 129 -16.33 -14.92 -7.95
N LEU A 130 -16.24 -16.17 -7.52
CA LEU A 130 -17.01 -16.68 -6.38
C LEU A 130 -16.66 -15.91 -5.09
N LEU A 131 -15.40 -15.62 -4.85
CA LEU A 131 -14.99 -14.78 -3.73
C LEU A 131 -15.65 -13.39 -3.82
N MET A 132 -15.59 -12.75 -4.99
CA MET A 132 -16.22 -11.45 -5.22
C MET A 132 -17.73 -11.44 -5.02
N LEU A 133 -18.41 -12.56 -5.31
CA LEU A 133 -19.85 -12.71 -5.11
C LEU A 133 -20.22 -12.93 -3.65
N THR A 134 -19.34 -13.55 -2.86
CA THR A 134 -19.61 -13.92 -1.47
C THR A 134 -19.15 -12.90 -0.46
N HIS A 135 -18.14 -12.07 -0.80
CA HIS A 135 -17.62 -11.03 0.08
C HIS A 135 -18.17 -9.65 -0.30
N GLY A 136 -18.79 -9.01 0.67
CA GLY A 136 -19.27 -7.64 0.50
C GLY A 136 -18.12 -6.65 0.34
N TRP A 137 -18.26 -5.72 -0.59
CA TRP A 137 -17.38 -4.61 -0.71
C TRP A 137 -17.76 -3.48 0.24
N THR A 138 -16.78 -2.78 0.84
CA THR A 138 -17.15 -1.80 1.84
C THR A 138 -16.13 -0.69 2.11
N ARG A 139 -15.04 -0.64 1.36
CA ARG A 139 -14.02 0.39 1.61
C ARG A 139 -14.56 1.81 1.35
N TYR A 140 -15.43 1.97 0.34
CA TYR A 140 -16.02 3.26 0.00
C TYR A 140 -17.54 3.16 -0.06
N GLU A 141 -18.23 4.12 0.54
CA GLU A 141 -19.66 4.31 0.32
C GLU A 141 -19.86 5.03 -1.01
N ILE A 142 -20.15 4.29 -2.07
CA ILE A 142 -20.21 4.81 -3.44
C ILE A 142 -21.19 5.98 -3.57
N GLY A 143 -22.35 5.93 -2.91
CA GLY A 143 -23.30 7.03 -2.90
C GLY A 143 -22.68 8.34 -2.38
N LYS A 144 -21.90 8.28 -1.31
CA LYS A 144 -21.16 9.44 -0.82
C LYS A 144 -20.04 9.86 -1.76
N PHE A 145 -19.36 8.91 -2.40
CA PHE A 145 -18.30 9.21 -3.35
C PHE A 145 -18.82 9.93 -4.59
N LEU A 146 -19.95 9.51 -5.15
CA LEU A 146 -20.58 10.14 -6.33
C LEU A 146 -21.08 11.56 -6.05
N THR A 147 -21.47 11.86 -4.81
CA THR A 147 -22.03 13.15 -4.40
C THR A 147 -21.03 14.06 -3.67
N ALA A 148 -19.89 13.51 -3.22
CA ALA A 148 -18.93 14.25 -2.41
C ALA A 148 -18.01 15.15 -3.26
N THR A 149 -17.87 16.39 -2.82
CA THR A 149 -16.75 17.24 -3.24
C THR A 149 -15.47 16.69 -2.61
N PRO A 150 -14.37 16.55 -3.38
CA PRO A 150 -13.09 16.06 -2.84
C PRO A 150 -12.69 16.87 -1.59
N SER A 151 -12.60 16.20 -0.46
CA SER A 151 -12.16 16.86 0.77
C SER A 151 -10.65 17.11 0.71
N LYS A 152 -10.23 18.30 1.12
CA LYS A 152 -8.81 18.59 1.26
C LYS A 152 -8.24 17.71 2.38
N ALA A 153 -7.16 17.00 2.10
CA ALA A 153 -6.52 16.17 3.12
C ALA A 153 -6.12 17.01 4.33
N THR A 154 -6.60 16.63 5.50
CA THR A 154 -6.31 17.30 6.77
C THR A 154 -4.84 17.13 7.18
N PHE A 155 -4.27 15.99 6.83
CA PHE A 155 -2.89 15.66 7.12
C PHE A 155 -2.11 15.46 5.82
N LYS A 156 -0.88 15.92 5.80
CA LYS A 156 0.04 15.63 4.68
C LYS A 156 0.43 14.15 4.73
N LEU A 157 0.66 13.58 3.54
CA LEU A 157 1.21 12.22 3.45
C LEU A 157 2.57 12.20 4.15
N GLU A 158 2.74 11.25 5.08
CA GLU A 158 4.01 11.06 5.77
C GLU A 158 5.00 10.38 4.80
N GLN A 159 5.99 11.15 4.35
CA GLN A 159 7.00 10.67 3.38
C GLN A 159 8.28 10.20 4.06
N ARG A 160 8.50 10.58 5.33
CA ARG A 160 9.70 10.28 6.11
C ARG A 160 9.36 10.37 7.59
N GLN A 161 10.18 9.74 8.41
CA GLN A 161 10.16 10.03 9.84
C GLN A 161 10.71 11.44 10.07
N GLU A 162 9.85 12.33 10.56
CA GLU A 162 10.21 13.71 10.86
C GLU A 162 9.81 14.03 12.31
N ILE A 163 10.71 14.63 13.04
CA ILE A 163 10.39 15.23 14.34
C ILE A 163 10.20 16.72 14.12
N ARG A 164 9.02 17.23 14.42
CA ARG A 164 8.71 18.64 14.32
C ARG A 164 8.48 19.23 15.70
N GLY A 165 8.99 20.42 15.91
CA GLY A 165 8.78 21.13 17.16
C GLY A 165 8.73 22.63 16.97
N LYS A 166 8.34 23.32 18.05
CA LYS A 166 8.31 24.78 18.11
C LYS A 166 9.01 25.24 19.38
N ILE A 167 9.92 26.20 19.24
CA ILE A 167 10.62 26.83 20.34
C ILE A 167 9.96 28.17 20.65
N THR A 168 9.64 28.35 21.92
CA THR A 168 9.08 29.60 22.43
C THR A 168 9.86 30.05 23.66
N ASN A 169 9.86 31.35 23.94
CA ASN A 169 10.37 31.86 25.18
C ASN A 169 9.35 31.66 26.33
N TYR A 170 9.69 32.11 27.55
CA TYR A 170 8.83 32.01 28.74
C TYR A 170 7.48 32.76 28.61
N SER A 171 7.38 33.68 27.62
CA SER A 171 6.14 34.41 27.33
C SER A 171 5.40 33.82 26.13
N ASN A 172 5.66 32.59 25.75
CA ASN A 172 5.08 31.87 24.61
C ASN A 172 5.30 32.55 23.24
N LYS A 173 6.31 33.44 23.11
CA LYS A 173 6.66 34.05 21.84
C LYS A 173 7.64 33.14 21.06
N PRO A 174 7.47 32.97 19.76
CA PRO A 174 8.39 32.18 18.93
C PRO A 174 9.82 32.70 19.02
N MET A 175 10.78 31.77 19.08
CA MET A 175 12.21 32.11 19.04
C MET A 175 12.79 31.73 17.67
N ALA A 176 13.16 32.72 16.88
CA ALA A 176 13.83 32.54 15.61
C ALA A 176 15.31 32.23 15.80
N ASN A 177 15.87 31.43 14.89
CA ASN A 177 17.30 31.05 14.88
C ASN A 177 17.83 30.39 16.16
N ALA A 178 16.93 29.83 16.98
CA ALA A 178 17.30 29.09 18.18
C ALA A 178 17.90 27.73 17.76
N SER A 179 19.04 27.38 18.37
CA SER A 179 19.73 26.12 18.12
C SER A 179 19.08 24.99 18.90
N VAL A 180 18.74 23.92 18.20
CA VAL A 180 18.24 22.66 18.77
C VAL A 180 19.30 21.60 18.61
N GLN A 181 19.81 21.10 19.71
CA GLN A 181 20.75 20.00 19.71
C GLN A 181 20.00 18.68 19.85
N ILE A 182 20.37 17.72 19.01
CA ILE A 182 19.79 16.40 18.99
C ILE A 182 20.81 15.41 19.55
N PHE A 183 20.40 14.71 20.58
CA PHE A 183 21.21 13.63 21.15
C PHE A 183 20.51 12.29 20.91
N ILE A 184 21.19 11.38 20.20
CA ILE A 184 20.71 10.01 19.96
C ILE A 184 21.49 9.08 20.90
N PRO A 185 20.83 8.47 21.92
CA PRO A 185 21.50 7.53 22.81
C PRO A 185 22.06 6.34 22.03
N GLY A 186 23.36 6.07 22.17
CA GLY A 186 24.04 4.96 21.49
C GLY A 186 24.74 5.33 20.19
N GLU A 187 24.54 6.52 19.65
CA GLU A 187 25.31 7.08 18.55
C GLU A 187 26.05 8.35 19.04
N ASN A 188 27.32 8.43 18.72
CA ASN A 188 28.13 9.63 19.06
C ASN A 188 27.85 10.82 18.13
N THR A 189 26.65 10.93 17.61
CA THR A 189 26.26 11.95 16.62
C THR A 189 25.43 13.03 17.31
N LEU A 190 26.00 14.24 17.38
CA LEU A 190 25.30 15.45 17.75
C LEU A 190 24.82 16.13 16.46
N GLY A 191 23.51 16.10 16.23
CA GLY A 191 22.88 16.90 15.18
C GLY A 191 22.50 18.28 15.72
N GLU A 192 22.64 19.34 14.92
CA GLU A 192 22.17 20.69 15.24
C GLU A 192 21.21 21.16 14.15
N VAL A 193 20.03 21.66 14.55
CA VAL A 193 19.02 22.27 13.67
C VAL A 193 18.64 23.63 14.24
N LYS A 194 18.42 24.62 13.38
CA LYS A 194 17.95 25.96 13.80
C LYS A 194 16.48 26.14 13.51
N SER A 195 15.79 26.81 14.40
CA SER A 195 14.38 27.18 14.20
C SER A 195 14.26 28.31 13.16
N ASN A 196 13.14 28.31 12.44
CA ASN A 196 12.77 29.38 11.50
C ASN A 196 12.24 30.63 12.24
N GLU A 197 11.76 31.62 11.49
CA GLU A 197 11.23 32.88 12.05
C GLU A 197 10.01 32.66 12.96
N ASN A 198 9.26 31.58 12.76
CA ASN A 198 8.10 31.20 13.59
C ASN A 198 8.48 30.32 14.79
N GLY A 199 9.79 30.11 15.02
CA GLY A 199 10.30 29.23 16.07
C GLY A 199 10.18 27.74 15.75
N GLU A 200 9.78 27.34 14.53
CA GLU A 200 9.57 25.95 14.14
C GLU A 200 10.87 25.31 13.66
N PHE A 201 11.06 24.04 13.98
CA PHE A 201 12.18 23.22 13.47
C PHE A 201 11.70 21.85 13.00
N ILE A 202 12.45 21.25 12.08
CA ILE A 202 12.20 19.91 11.53
C ILE A 202 13.53 19.14 11.53
N ILE A 203 13.50 17.95 12.12
CA ILE A 203 14.58 16.97 12.10
C ILE A 203 14.15 15.86 11.13
N ARG A 204 15.04 15.47 10.22
CA ARG A 204 14.81 14.47 9.19
C ARG A 204 15.86 13.36 9.26
#